data_de74cbf76b227cf11f4da98b1bd80820
#
_entry.id   de74cbf76b227cf11f4da98b1bd80820
#
_cell.length_a   1.000
_cell.length_b   1.000
_cell.length_c   1.000
_cell.angle_alpha   90.00
_cell.angle_beta   90.00
_cell.angle_gamma   90.00
#
_symmetry.space_group_name_H-M   'P 1'
#
loop_
_entity.id
_entity.type
_entity.pdbx_description
1 polymer ?
#
loop_
_entity_poly.entity_id
_entity_poly.type
_entity_poly.pdbx_seq_one_letter_code
_entity_poly.pdbx_strand_id
1 'polypeptide(L)'
;MTDASHNATEAPAAEHTTLDIHDIMRILPHRYPFLLIDRVIDLVRMKRIVAIKNVTINEPFFAGHFPNMPIMPGVLIVEAIAQAGGALLLTEVEDRNDKVMVFTGIERAKFRRPVSPGDQLRLELEVKGLRSVPGMTAAKMQGYAYVGEKRVAEAAVSCQLIDSSRGRGSSDNGGGNSDAG
;
A
#
# COMPACT_ATOMS: atom_id res chain seq x y z
N MET A 1 46.30 -20.83 -28.63
CA MET A 1 45.69 -20.88 -27.31
C MET A 1 45.32 -19.44 -26.96
N THR A 2 44.08 -19.05 -27.26
CA THR A 2 43.54 -17.72 -27.01
C THR A 2 42.49 -17.88 -25.89
N ASP A 3 42.88 -17.37 -24.71
CA ASP A 3 42.05 -17.35 -23.52
C ASP A 3 40.97 -16.25 -23.67
N ALA A 4 39.71 -16.66 -23.83
CA ALA A 4 38.57 -15.78 -23.87
C ALA A 4 38.02 -15.67 -22.45
N SER A 5 38.56 -14.72 -21.67
CA SER A 5 38.00 -14.34 -20.39
C SER A 5 36.59 -13.75 -20.60
N HIS A 6 35.57 -14.51 -20.24
CA HIS A 6 34.17 -14.06 -20.12
C HIS A 6 34.09 -13.04 -18.98
N ASN A 7 34.02 -11.77 -19.34
CA ASN A 7 33.69 -10.70 -18.41
C ASN A 7 32.16 -10.74 -18.17
N ALA A 8 31.73 -11.49 -17.15
CA ALA A 8 30.36 -11.45 -16.69
C ALA A 8 30.12 -10.07 -16.06
N THR A 9 29.41 -9.21 -16.77
CA THR A 9 28.93 -7.93 -16.23
C THR A 9 27.93 -8.22 -15.12
N GLU A 10 28.36 -8.12 -13.90
CA GLU A 10 27.53 -8.24 -12.69
C GLU A 10 26.45 -7.14 -12.76
N ALA A 11 25.17 -7.56 -12.76
CA ALA A 11 24.05 -6.60 -12.74
C ALA A 11 24.18 -5.72 -11.49
N PRO A 12 23.93 -4.41 -11.58
CA PRO A 12 24.05 -3.50 -10.44
C PRO A 12 23.15 -4.01 -9.30
N ALA A 13 23.71 -4.09 -8.09
CA ALA A 13 22.98 -4.48 -6.89
C ALA A 13 21.73 -3.60 -6.75
N ALA A 14 20.59 -4.24 -6.48
CA ALA A 14 19.34 -3.50 -6.28
C ALA A 14 19.51 -2.52 -5.12
N GLU A 15 19.23 -1.24 -5.38
CA GLU A 15 19.32 -0.19 -4.37
C GLU A 15 18.22 -0.41 -3.31
N HIS A 16 18.63 -0.53 -2.05
CA HIS A 16 17.76 -0.73 -0.90
C HIS A 16 17.52 0.62 -0.21
N THR A 17 16.25 0.99 -0.06
CA THR A 17 15.84 2.25 0.53
C THR A 17 15.00 2.00 1.79
N THR A 18 15.15 2.87 2.79
CA THR A 18 14.31 2.90 3.99
C THR A 18 13.54 4.23 4.04
N LEU A 19 12.35 4.25 4.67
CA LEU A 19 11.54 5.46 4.83
C LEU A 19 11.13 5.60 6.29
N ASP A 20 11.30 6.77 6.85
CA ASP A 20 10.73 7.13 8.14
C ASP A 20 9.29 7.61 8.00
N ILE A 21 8.65 7.98 9.11
CA ILE A 21 7.24 8.44 9.11
C ILE A 21 7.07 9.74 8.32
N HIS A 22 8.05 10.62 8.30
CA HIS A 22 7.97 11.88 7.57
C HIS A 22 8.05 11.64 6.06
N ASP A 23 8.89 10.70 5.64
CA ASP A 23 8.97 10.26 4.24
C ASP A 23 7.65 9.63 3.79
N ILE A 24 7.11 8.73 4.61
CA ILE A 24 5.82 8.07 4.35
C ILE A 24 4.71 9.12 4.21
N MET A 25 4.65 10.10 5.09
CA MET A 25 3.65 11.19 5.02
C MET A 25 3.82 12.09 3.81
N ARG A 26 5.03 12.20 3.23
CA ARG A 26 5.26 12.91 1.97
C ARG A 26 4.83 12.11 0.74
N ILE A 27 4.77 10.77 0.88
CA ILE A 27 4.43 9.86 -0.21
C ILE A 27 2.94 9.53 -0.21
N LEU A 28 2.39 9.15 0.95
CA LEU A 28 1.00 8.75 1.08
C LEU A 28 0.10 9.92 1.49
N PRO A 29 -1.11 10.03 0.91
CA PRO A 29 -2.08 11.06 1.30
C PRO A 29 -2.74 10.79 2.65
N HIS A 30 -2.67 9.55 3.14
CA HIS A 30 -3.31 9.12 4.39
C HIS A 30 -2.78 9.91 5.60
N ARG A 31 -3.68 10.15 6.57
CA ARG A 31 -3.37 10.81 7.86
C ARG A 31 -4.11 10.07 8.98
N TYR A 32 -3.84 10.45 10.22
CA TYR A 32 -4.58 9.96 11.37
C TYR A 32 -6.10 10.12 11.16
N PRO A 33 -6.92 9.12 11.51
CA PRO A 33 -6.54 7.82 12.11
C PRO A 33 -6.24 6.71 11.08
N PHE A 34 -6.10 7.02 9.81
CA PHE A 34 -6.06 6.03 8.72
C PHE A 34 -4.67 5.84 8.09
N LEU A 35 -3.63 6.51 8.55
CA LEU A 35 -2.25 6.18 8.20
C LEU A 35 -1.78 5.04 9.10
N LEU A 36 -1.61 3.85 8.52
CA LEU A 36 -1.37 2.62 9.28
C LEU A 36 0.10 2.20 9.33
N ILE A 37 0.92 2.52 8.32
CA ILE A 37 2.33 2.13 8.32
C ILE A 37 3.19 3.15 9.04
N ASP A 38 4.11 2.67 9.89
CA ASP A 38 4.97 3.50 10.73
C ASP A 38 6.39 3.68 10.17
N ARG A 39 6.87 2.70 9.40
CA ARG A 39 8.22 2.69 8.84
C ARG A 39 8.30 1.76 7.64
N VAL A 40 9.16 2.09 6.68
CA VAL A 40 9.63 1.15 5.65
C VAL A 40 11.08 0.78 5.99
N ILE A 41 11.33 -0.51 6.16
CA ILE A 41 12.65 -1.04 6.54
C ILE A 41 13.44 -1.57 5.36
N ASP A 42 12.75 -1.82 4.24
CA ASP A 42 13.38 -2.25 2.99
C ASP A 42 12.44 -1.95 1.82
N LEU A 43 12.99 -1.34 0.79
CA LEU A 43 12.27 -1.03 -0.44
C LEU A 43 13.23 -1.24 -1.62
N VAL A 44 12.82 -2.10 -2.54
CA VAL A 44 13.44 -2.29 -3.85
C VAL A 44 12.49 -1.76 -4.90
N ARG A 45 12.92 -0.71 -5.60
CA ARG A 45 12.09 0.07 -6.54
C ARG A 45 11.29 -0.83 -7.47
N MET A 46 9.99 -0.57 -7.57
CA MET A 46 9.01 -1.28 -8.42
C MET A 46 8.96 -2.81 -8.26
N LYS A 47 9.60 -3.36 -7.22
CA LYS A 47 9.65 -4.82 -7.01
C LYS A 47 9.00 -5.24 -5.71
N ARG A 48 9.51 -4.74 -4.56
CA ARG A 48 9.03 -5.16 -3.24
C ARG A 48 9.22 -4.09 -2.18
N ILE A 49 8.47 -4.23 -1.11
CA ILE A 49 8.59 -3.38 0.06
C ILE A 49 8.38 -4.21 1.32
N VAL A 50 9.10 -3.85 2.39
CA VAL A 50 8.88 -4.35 3.74
C VAL A 50 8.60 -3.17 4.65
N ALA A 51 7.42 -3.12 5.22
CA ALA A 51 6.99 -2.06 6.12
C ALA A 51 6.63 -2.60 7.50
N ILE A 52 6.60 -1.71 8.48
CA ILE A 52 6.26 -1.98 9.86
C ILE A 52 5.00 -1.20 10.23
N LYS A 53 4.08 -1.87 10.92
CA LYS A 53 3.00 -1.25 11.68
C LYS A 53 3.06 -1.70 13.13
N ASN A 54 3.15 -0.77 14.06
CA ASN A 54 2.99 -1.06 15.48
C ASN A 54 1.51 -1.06 15.84
N VAL A 55 1.07 -2.10 16.55
CA VAL A 55 -0.33 -2.23 16.98
C VAL A 55 -0.43 -1.84 18.44
N THR A 56 -1.13 -0.75 18.73
CA THR A 56 -1.27 -0.24 20.09
C THR A 56 -2.73 -0.18 20.52
N ILE A 57 -2.98 -0.26 21.85
CA ILE A 57 -4.33 -0.13 22.41
C ILE A 57 -4.96 1.26 22.15
N ASN A 58 -4.13 2.26 21.83
CA ASN A 58 -4.59 3.62 21.53
C ASN A 58 -5.20 3.79 20.14
N GLU A 59 -5.21 2.74 19.31
CA GLU A 59 -5.87 2.76 18.03
C GLU A 59 -7.39 2.84 18.20
N PRO A 60 -8.08 3.78 17.51
CA PRO A 60 -9.50 4.06 17.76
C PRO A 60 -10.43 2.86 17.48
N PHE A 61 -10.04 1.94 16.61
CA PHE A 61 -10.86 0.79 16.27
C PHE A 61 -10.96 -0.25 17.42
N PHE A 62 -10.04 -0.26 18.39
CA PHE A 62 -10.12 -1.17 19.54
C PHE A 62 -11.24 -0.81 20.53
N ALA A 63 -11.76 0.41 20.49
CA ALA A 63 -12.94 0.78 21.27
C ALA A 63 -14.18 -0.05 20.90
N GLY A 64 -14.24 -0.53 19.66
CA GLY A 64 -15.37 -1.31 19.13
C GLY A 64 -15.05 -2.73 18.71
N HIS A 65 -13.79 -3.08 18.45
CA HIS A 65 -13.42 -4.37 17.83
C HIS A 65 -12.40 -5.19 18.65
N PHE A 66 -12.72 -5.77 19.79
CA PHE A 66 -13.97 -5.78 20.53
C PHE A 66 -13.68 -5.32 21.95
N PRO A 67 -14.60 -4.72 22.71
CA PRO A 67 -14.31 -4.13 24.03
C PRO A 67 -13.59 -5.07 25.01
N ASN A 68 -13.97 -6.35 25.04
CA ASN A 68 -13.38 -7.34 25.97
C ASN A 68 -12.33 -8.26 25.30
N MET A 69 -12.07 -8.07 24.02
CA MET A 69 -11.11 -8.87 23.25
C MET A 69 -10.56 -8.03 22.09
N PRO A 70 -9.60 -7.12 22.37
CA PRO A 70 -9.09 -6.23 21.35
C PRO A 70 -8.30 -7.01 20.29
N ILE A 71 -8.88 -7.09 19.11
CA ILE A 71 -8.27 -7.70 17.92
C ILE A 71 -8.27 -6.68 16.81
N MET A 72 -7.14 -6.52 16.12
CA MET A 72 -7.06 -5.64 14.96
C MET A 72 -8.00 -6.17 13.86
N PRO A 73 -8.90 -5.32 13.31
CA PRO A 73 -9.77 -5.73 12.21
C PRO A 73 -8.94 -6.26 11.02
N GLY A 74 -9.27 -7.45 10.54
CA GLY A 74 -8.54 -8.07 9.43
C GLY A 74 -8.51 -7.21 8.17
N VAL A 75 -9.60 -6.50 7.89
CA VAL A 75 -9.68 -5.56 6.77
C VAL A 75 -8.68 -4.41 6.89
N LEU A 76 -8.32 -3.98 8.10
CA LEU A 76 -7.30 -2.96 8.33
C LEU A 76 -5.88 -3.53 8.17
N ILE A 77 -5.68 -4.83 8.37
CA ILE A 77 -4.41 -5.49 8.03
C ILE A 77 -4.22 -5.48 6.50
N VAL A 78 -5.29 -5.75 5.75
CA VAL A 78 -5.26 -5.67 4.27
C VAL A 78 -5.01 -4.24 3.81
N GLU A 79 -5.62 -3.25 4.46
CA GLU A 79 -5.37 -1.83 4.20
C GLU A 79 -3.91 -1.45 4.47
N ALA A 80 -3.33 -1.90 5.60
CA ALA A 80 -1.92 -1.64 5.90
C ALA A 80 -0.97 -2.25 4.84
N ILE A 81 -1.27 -3.46 4.35
CA ILE A 81 -0.57 -4.08 3.22
C ILE A 81 -0.69 -3.18 1.98
N ALA A 82 -1.87 -2.66 1.69
CA ALA A 82 -2.09 -1.81 0.53
C ALA A 82 -1.37 -0.46 0.64
N GLN A 83 -1.34 0.15 1.83
CA GLN A 83 -0.58 1.38 2.05
C GLN A 83 0.92 1.16 1.84
N ALA A 84 1.48 0.03 2.27
CA ALA A 84 2.85 -0.33 1.93
C ALA A 84 3.04 -0.40 0.41
N GLY A 85 2.11 -1.05 -0.32
CA GLY A 85 2.12 -1.06 -1.78
C GLY A 85 2.00 0.33 -2.41
N GLY A 86 1.18 1.19 -1.81
CA GLY A 86 1.06 2.59 -2.21
C GLY A 86 2.36 3.36 -2.07
N ALA A 87 3.05 3.18 -0.94
CA ALA A 87 4.36 3.79 -0.72
C ALA A 87 5.37 3.32 -1.78
N LEU A 88 5.39 2.02 -2.11
CA LEU A 88 6.26 1.47 -3.15
C LEU A 88 5.99 2.09 -4.53
N LEU A 89 4.73 2.22 -4.93
CA LEU A 89 4.39 2.72 -6.27
C LEU A 89 4.52 4.25 -6.38
N LEU A 90 4.06 4.99 -5.36
CA LEU A 90 4.08 6.45 -5.36
C LEU A 90 5.49 7.04 -5.21
N THR A 91 6.47 6.28 -4.73
CA THR A 91 7.88 6.69 -4.71
C THR A 91 8.39 6.97 -6.13
N GLU A 92 7.83 6.31 -7.14
CA GLU A 92 8.23 6.43 -8.54
C GLU A 92 7.44 7.48 -9.33
N VAL A 93 6.48 8.15 -8.70
CA VAL A 93 5.59 9.12 -9.36
C VAL A 93 6.03 10.54 -9.03
N GLU A 94 6.43 11.32 -10.03
CA GLU A 94 6.87 12.71 -9.85
C GLU A 94 5.72 13.60 -9.36
N ASP A 95 4.55 13.52 -9.97
CA ASP A 95 3.35 14.32 -9.64
C ASP A 95 2.46 13.64 -8.57
N ARG A 96 3.07 12.95 -7.60
CA ARG A 96 2.34 12.14 -6.60
C ARG A 96 1.35 12.92 -5.74
N ASN A 97 1.55 14.23 -5.56
CA ASN A 97 0.65 15.08 -4.77
C ASN A 97 -0.77 15.16 -5.35
N ASP A 98 -0.87 14.98 -6.66
CA ASP A 98 -2.13 14.98 -7.40
C ASP A 98 -2.64 13.57 -7.72
N LYS A 99 -1.99 12.54 -7.16
CA LYS A 99 -2.35 11.14 -7.39
C LYS A 99 -2.86 10.48 -6.12
N VAL A 100 -3.86 9.63 -6.30
CA VAL A 100 -4.39 8.75 -5.24
C VAL A 100 -4.37 7.32 -5.76
N MET A 101 -3.94 6.40 -4.91
CA MET A 101 -4.03 4.99 -5.20
C MET A 101 -5.35 4.46 -4.63
N VAL A 102 -6.18 3.89 -5.50
CA VAL A 102 -7.45 3.28 -5.12
C VAL A 102 -7.43 1.78 -5.37
N PHE A 103 -8.10 1.03 -4.50
CA PHE A 103 -8.33 -0.38 -4.75
C PHE A 103 -9.25 -0.58 -5.96
N THR A 104 -8.90 -1.54 -6.80
CA THR A 104 -9.77 -2.06 -7.86
C THR A 104 -10.18 -3.51 -7.60
N GLY A 105 -9.50 -4.19 -6.67
CA GLY A 105 -9.87 -5.52 -6.25
C GLY A 105 -9.03 -6.02 -5.07
N ILE A 106 -9.62 -6.87 -4.27
CA ILE A 106 -8.95 -7.64 -3.22
C ILE A 106 -9.27 -9.10 -3.48
N GLU A 107 -8.23 -9.88 -3.77
CA GLU A 107 -8.37 -11.29 -4.09
C GLU A 107 -7.71 -12.14 -3.01
N ARG A 108 -8.30 -13.29 -2.71
CA ARG A 108 -7.72 -14.31 -1.84
C ARG A 108 -7.21 -13.83 -0.48
N ALA A 109 -7.89 -12.85 0.12
CA ALA A 109 -7.58 -12.44 1.48
C ALA A 109 -7.81 -13.61 2.45
N LYS A 110 -6.80 -13.90 3.29
CA LYS A 110 -6.87 -14.94 4.34
C LYS A 110 -6.32 -14.38 5.64
N PHE A 111 -7.07 -14.58 6.71
CA PHE A 111 -6.72 -14.26 8.09
C PHE A 111 -6.43 -15.54 8.84
N ARG A 112 -5.23 -15.68 9.37
CA ARG A 112 -4.75 -16.97 9.94
C ARG A 112 -4.67 -16.93 11.45
N ARG A 113 -4.43 -15.75 12.03
CA ARG A 113 -4.25 -15.54 13.46
C ARG A 113 -4.74 -14.15 13.83
N PRO A 114 -5.32 -13.98 15.04
CA PRO A 114 -5.62 -12.64 15.56
C PRO A 114 -4.31 -11.84 15.73
N VAL A 115 -4.45 -10.53 15.61
CA VAL A 115 -3.40 -9.53 15.89
C VAL A 115 -3.94 -8.64 17.00
N SER A 116 -3.18 -8.45 18.06
CA SER A 116 -3.62 -7.78 19.28
C SER A 116 -2.69 -6.62 19.66
N PRO A 117 -3.13 -5.68 20.49
CA PRO A 117 -2.25 -4.64 21.03
C PRO A 117 -0.98 -5.23 21.63
N GLY A 118 0.18 -4.63 21.29
CA GLY A 118 1.51 -5.12 21.63
C GLY A 118 2.21 -5.88 20.51
N ASP A 119 1.47 -6.32 19.48
CA ASP A 119 2.07 -6.91 18.30
C ASP A 119 2.71 -5.84 17.41
N GLN A 120 3.75 -6.24 16.66
CA GLN A 120 4.30 -5.47 15.56
C GLN A 120 4.09 -6.27 14.26
N LEU A 121 3.37 -5.69 13.31
CA LEU A 121 3.20 -6.27 11.99
C LEU A 121 4.40 -5.92 11.10
N ARG A 122 5.03 -6.94 10.53
CA ARG A 122 5.92 -6.85 9.40
C ARG A 122 5.12 -7.15 8.15
N LEU A 123 5.02 -6.16 7.28
CA LEU A 123 4.22 -6.19 6.05
C LEU A 123 5.18 -6.36 4.87
N GLU A 124 5.11 -7.50 4.21
CA GLU A 124 5.90 -7.80 3.01
C GLU A 124 5.01 -7.78 1.79
N LEU A 125 5.39 -7.04 0.76
CA LEU A 125 4.59 -6.93 -0.45
C LEU A 125 5.49 -6.94 -1.68
N GLU A 126 5.04 -7.68 -2.70
CA GLU A 126 5.69 -7.81 -3.99
C GLU A 126 4.74 -7.39 -5.13
N VAL A 127 5.29 -6.68 -6.12
CA VAL A 127 4.59 -6.39 -7.37
C VAL A 127 4.60 -7.65 -8.24
N LYS A 128 3.42 -8.12 -8.62
CA LYS A 128 3.21 -9.29 -9.49
C LYS A 128 2.85 -8.91 -10.93
N GLY A 129 2.38 -7.71 -11.12
CA GLY A 129 2.08 -7.15 -12.43
C GLY A 129 1.93 -5.64 -12.35
N LEU A 130 2.48 -4.96 -13.35
CA LEU A 130 2.39 -3.52 -13.50
C LEU A 130 1.99 -3.22 -14.94
N ARG A 131 1.01 -2.34 -15.10
CA ARG A 131 0.61 -1.81 -16.39
C ARG A 131 0.54 -0.29 -16.28
N SER A 132 1.37 0.39 -17.04
CA SER A 132 1.35 1.84 -17.14
C SER A 132 1.04 2.25 -18.57
N VAL A 133 0.05 3.11 -18.73
CA VAL A 133 -0.31 3.77 -19.99
C VAL A 133 -0.56 5.24 -19.67
N PRO A 134 -0.52 6.16 -20.66
CA PRO A 134 -0.78 7.57 -20.41
C PRO A 134 -2.07 7.80 -19.60
N GLY A 135 -1.94 8.45 -18.44
CA GLY A 135 -3.04 8.77 -17.53
C GLY A 135 -3.55 7.62 -16.64
N MET A 136 -2.95 6.42 -16.69
CA MET A 136 -3.37 5.30 -15.85
C MET A 136 -2.19 4.38 -15.53
N THR A 137 -1.97 4.14 -14.24
CA THR A 137 -1.06 3.09 -13.76
C THR A 137 -1.84 2.13 -12.88
N ALA A 138 -1.83 0.86 -13.23
CA ALA A 138 -2.49 -0.21 -12.48
C ALA A 138 -1.46 -1.25 -12.04
N ALA A 139 -1.58 -1.74 -10.81
CA ALA A 139 -0.69 -2.75 -10.26
C ALA A 139 -1.47 -3.91 -9.64
N LYS A 140 -0.92 -5.11 -9.77
CA LYS A 140 -1.30 -6.29 -8.99
C LYS A 140 -0.16 -6.63 -8.05
N MET A 141 -0.48 -6.82 -6.78
CA MET A 141 0.51 -7.03 -5.74
C MET A 141 0.08 -8.20 -4.83
N GLN A 142 1.06 -8.95 -4.34
CA GLN A 142 0.85 -9.98 -3.33
C GLN A 142 1.47 -9.52 -2.02
N GLY A 143 0.66 -9.46 -0.97
CA GLY A 143 1.08 -9.02 0.34
C GLY A 143 0.90 -10.07 1.42
N TYR A 144 1.77 -10.01 2.42
CA TYR A 144 1.79 -10.86 3.60
C TYR A 144 2.01 -10.02 4.84
N ALA A 145 1.34 -10.37 5.94
CA ALA A 145 1.55 -9.76 7.25
C ALA A 145 2.03 -10.83 8.24
N TYR A 146 3.05 -10.48 9.02
CA TYR A 146 3.67 -11.36 10.02
C TYR A 146 3.71 -10.68 11.39
N VAL A 147 3.59 -11.49 12.45
CA VAL A 147 3.96 -11.15 13.82
C VAL A 147 5.09 -12.10 14.22
N GLY A 148 6.29 -11.55 14.45
CA GLY A 148 7.52 -12.36 14.48
C GLY A 148 7.65 -13.16 13.18
N GLU A 149 7.86 -14.47 13.29
CA GLU A 149 7.98 -15.37 12.12
C GLU A 149 6.63 -15.98 11.69
N LYS A 150 5.54 -15.64 12.37
CA LYS A 150 4.23 -16.26 12.09
C LYS A 150 3.42 -15.38 11.13
N ARG A 151 3.06 -15.94 9.97
CA ARG A 151 2.14 -15.27 9.05
C ARG A 151 0.75 -15.20 9.66
N VAL A 152 0.22 -13.98 9.80
CA VAL A 152 -1.09 -13.69 10.40
C VAL A 152 -2.15 -13.37 9.34
N ALA A 153 -1.77 -12.77 8.22
CA ALA A 153 -2.66 -12.50 7.10
C ALA A 153 -1.93 -12.50 5.77
N GLU A 154 -2.68 -12.62 4.70
CA GLU A 154 -2.23 -12.47 3.31
C GLU A 154 -3.36 -11.95 2.44
N ALA A 155 -3.03 -11.19 1.40
CA ALA A 155 -3.98 -10.77 0.38
C ALA A 155 -3.26 -10.50 -0.95
N ALA A 156 -3.93 -10.82 -2.06
CA ALA A 156 -3.58 -10.26 -3.36
C ALA A 156 -4.46 -9.02 -3.56
N VAL A 157 -3.83 -7.90 -3.90
CA VAL A 157 -4.51 -6.62 -4.10
C VAL A 157 -4.25 -6.09 -5.49
N SER A 158 -5.29 -5.54 -6.10
CA SER A 158 -5.20 -4.79 -7.35
C SER A 158 -5.52 -3.34 -7.04
N CYS A 159 -4.75 -2.43 -7.58
CA CYS A 159 -4.94 -1.00 -7.39
C CYS A 159 -4.66 -0.22 -8.67
N GLN A 160 -5.14 1.01 -8.70
CA GLN A 160 -4.94 1.96 -9.77
C GLN A 160 -4.58 3.32 -9.20
N LEU A 161 -3.60 3.99 -9.83
CA LEU A 161 -3.32 5.40 -9.61
C LEU A 161 -4.29 6.22 -10.44
N ILE A 162 -4.98 7.15 -9.81
CA ILE A 162 -5.89 8.11 -10.44
C ILE A 162 -5.52 9.53 -10.04
N ASP A 163 -5.87 10.50 -10.89
CA ASP A 163 -5.77 11.92 -10.54
C ASP A 163 -6.79 12.27 -9.45
N SER A 164 -6.34 12.93 -8.38
CA SER A 164 -7.21 13.35 -7.26
C SER A 164 -8.32 14.30 -7.70
N SER A 165 -8.12 15.03 -8.81
CA SER A 165 -9.12 15.90 -9.42
C SER A 165 -10.29 15.15 -10.05
N ARG A 166 -10.08 13.92 -10.52
CA ARG A 166 -11.13 13.08 -11.12
C ARG A 166 -12.20 12.60 -10.13
N GLY A 167 -11.91 12.59 -8.83
CA GLY A 167 -12.87 12.24 -7.78
C GLY A 167 -13.84 13.37 -7.44
N ARG A 168 -13.65 14.59 -7.99
CA ARG A 168 -14.50 15.77 -7.73
C ARG A 168 -15.47 16.12 -8.86
N GLY A 169 -15.47 15.40 -9.97
CA GLY A 169 -16.21 15.78 -11.17
C GLY A 169 -17.24 14.76 -11.59
N SER A 170 -18.45 14.82 -11.05
CA SER A 170 -19.71 14.56 -11.77
C SER A 170 -20.96 14.84 -10.92
N SER A 171 -20.98 16.01 -10.29
CA SER A 171 -22.24 16.54 -9.76
C SER A 171 -22.35 18.00 -10.16
N ASP A 172 -22.58 18.24 -11.43
CA ASP A 172 -23.34 19.40 -11.92
C ASP A 172 -23.45 19.33 -13.44
N ASN A 173 -24.53 18.77 -13.93
CA ASN A 173 -25.21 19.20 -15.14
C ASN A 173 -26.58 18.48 -15.23
N GLY A 174 -27.55 19.01 -14.56
CA GLY A 174 -28.96 18.60 -14.59
C GLY A 174 -29.87 19.82 -14.65
N GLY A 175 -29.94 20.41 -15.84
CA GLY A 175 -31.18 20.87 -16.43
C GLY A 175 -31.88 22.05 -15.78
N GLY A 176 -31.47 23.26 -16.12
CA GLY A 176 -32.43 24.35 -16.24
C GLY A 176 -33.35 24.06 -17.43
N ASN A 177 -34.58 23.66 -17.20
CA ASN A 177 -35.61 23.73 -18.20
C ASN A 177 -36.53 24.92 -17.87
N SER A 178 -36.31 26.00 -18.56
CA SER A 178 -37.23 27.10 -18.67
C SER A 178 -38.33 26.69 -19.63
N ASP A 179 -39.52 26.47 -19.12
CA ASP A 179 -40.70 26.57 -19.94
C ASP A 179 -41.58 27.70 -19.42
N ALA A 180 -41.67 28.72 -20.27
CA ALA A 180 -42.65 29.76 -20.24
C ALA A 180 -43.94 29.22 -20.90
N GLY A 181 -45.06 29.48 -20.31
CA GLY A 181 -46.40 29.22 -20.81
C GLY A 181 -47.43 29.83 -19.89
#